data_51f6ba5c73ffe8603ceba7726e8ced3d
#
_entry.id   51f6ba5c73ffe8603ceba7726e8ced3d
#
_cell.length_a   1.000
_cell.length_b   1.000
_cell.length_c   1.000
_cell.angle_alpha   90.00
_cell.angle_beta   90.00
_cell.angle_gamma   90.00
#
_symmetry.space_group_name_H-M   'P 1'
#
loop_
_entity.id
_entity.type
_entity.pdbx_description
1 polymer ?
#
loop_
_entity_poly.entity_id
_entity_poly.type
_entity_poly.pdbx_seq_one_letter_code
_entity_poly.pdbx_strand_id
1 'polypeptide(L)'
;ILTFNINGLEKDLKFDNLINIQSGAIKKWIIFRLLFYTFLIIITINCLIFSVAFINNIFNQELLQLILLSNLYVLIFVVPFYFIINISDGSTSIAFKMISFWLLLCVLIPATAHQYANLKYPTNYMTDFLDANRKETYDVFKFSKEELNDKLLNIYPNLKLTKHAKDTAVNRTIVRNSMSAIVNDLNLNAINKIEQQNNLKNNLIVSTYWYNPVSFFQNKWN
;
A
#
# COMPACT_ATOMS: atom_id res chain seq x y z
N ILE A 1 2.94 8.73 -22.15
CA ILE A 1 3.27 8.14 -23.46
C ILE A 1 2.91 9.10 -24.60
N LEU A 2 1.73 9.72 -24.62
CA LEU A 2 1.31 10.70 -25.66
C LEU A 2 2.29 11.88 -25.83
N THR A 3 3.11 12.16 -24.82
CA THR A 3 4.05 13.28 -24.79
C THR A 3 5.44 12.96 -25.37
N PHE A 4 5.71 11.68 -25.73
CA PHE A 4 7.04 11.27 -26.24
C PHE A 4 7.46 12.00 -27.50
N ASN A 5 6.49 12.39 -28.32
CA ASN A 5 6.73 13.05 -29.61
C ASN A 5 6.79 14.58 -29.54
N ILE A 6 6.82 15.17 -28.32
CA ILE A 6 6.81 16.63 -28.14
C ILE A 6 8.00 17.31 -28.84
N ASN A 7 9.17 16.69 -28.79
CA ASN A 7 10.39 17.19 -29.45
C ASN A 7 11.16 16.06 -30.17
N GLY A 8 10.62 14.84 -30.15
CA GLY A 8 11.31 13.69 -30.69
C GLY A 8 11.39 13.72 -32.21
N LEU A 9 10.28 14.02 -32.87
CA LEU A 9 10.19 14.09 -34.32
C LEU A 9 11.04 15.24 -34.88
N GLU A 10 11.05 16.36 -34.22
CA GLU A 10 11.84 17.52 -34.62
C GLU A 10 13.35 17.25 -34.48
N LYS A 11 13.75 16.52 -33.44
CA LYS A 11 15.16 16.06 -33.29
C LYS A 11 15.53 15.04 -34.35
N ASP A 12 14.65 14.06 -34.62
CA ASP A 12 14.89 13.03 -35.66
C ASP A 12 15.03 13.67 -37.05
N LEU A 13 14.24 14.74 -37.31
CA LEU A 13 14.30 15.50 -38.57
C LEU A 13 15.35 16.63 -38.57
N LYS A 14 16.08 16.82 -37.48
CA LYS A 14 17.11 17.88 -37.31
C LYS A 14 16.56 19.32 -37.46
N PHE A 15 15.30 19.52 -37.12
CA PHE A 15 14.65 20.84 -37.17
C PHE A 15 14.90 21.70 -35.92
N ASP A 16 15.67 21.22 -34.96
CA ASP A 16 15.97 21.94 -33.71
C ASP A 16 16.56 23.33 -33.96
N ASN A 17 17.45 23.46 -34.95
CA ASN A 17 18.05 24.74 -35.30
C ASN A 17 17.02 25.73 -35.87
N LEU A 18 16.10 25.24 -36.68
CA LEU A 18 15.04 26.06 -37.28
C LEU A 18 14.05 26.54 -36.25
N ILE A 19 13.67 25.67 -35.31
CA ILE A 19 12.80 26.02 -34.18
C ILE A 19 13.48 27.02 -33.26
N ASN A 20 14.79 26.87 -33.01
CA ASN A 20 15.54 27.79 -32.17
C ASN A 20 15.62 29.21 -32.78
N ILE A 21 15.78 29.31 -34.10
CA ILE A 21 15.77 30.58 -34.82
C ILE A 21 14.39 31.24 -34.77
N GLN A 22 13.31 30.46 -34.95
CA GLN A 22 11.94 30.96 -35.00
C GLN A 22 11.37 31.30 -33.63
N SER A 23 11.63 30.49 -32.61
CA SER A 23 11.05 30.65 -31.26
C SER A 23 11.96 31.41 -30.29
N GLY A 24 13.21 31.65 -30.65
CA GLY A 24 14.22 32.33 -29.80
C GLY A 24 14.63 31.53 -28.56
N ALA A 25 13.92 30.45 -28.23
CA ALA A 25 14.26 29.57 -27.10
C ALA A 25 13.54 28.23 -27.19
N ILE A 26 14.21 27.22 -27.70
CA ILE A 26 13.67 25.84 -27.82
C ILE A 26 13.13 25.28 -26.50
N LYS A 27 13.74 25.65 -25.36
CA LYS A 27 13.28 25.21 -24.03
C LYS A 27 11.89 25.74 -23.69
N LYS A 28 11.60 27.02 -24.02
CA LYS A 28 10.27 27.60 -23.80
C LYS A 28 9.23 26.90 -24.67
N TRP A 29 9.56 26.63 -25.92
CA TRP A 29 8.69 25.91 -26.85
C TRP A 29 8.35 24.51 -26.34
N ILE A 30 9.32 23.74 -25.84
CA ILE A 30 9.11 22.42 -25.25
C ILE A 30 8.19 22.52 -24.03
N ILE A 31 8.41 23.50 -23.12
CA ILE A 31 7.59 23.71 -21.93
C ILE A 31 6.13 23.99 -22.32
N PHE A 32 5.89 24.93 -23.23
CA PHE A 32 4.53 25.26 -23.65
C PHE A 32 3.81 24.05 -24.26
N ARG A 33 4.50 23.31 -25.09
CA ARG A 33 3.96 22.11 -25.74
C ARG A 33 3.66 21.01 -24.72
N LEU A 34 4.56 20.79 -23.74
CA LEU A 34 4.35 19.84 -22.64
C LEU A 34 3.16 20.25 -21.77
N LEU A 35 3.05 21.53 -21.40
CA LEU A 35 1.93 22.05 -20.63
C LEU A 35 0.61 21.91 -21.38
N PHE A 36 0.59 22.18 -22.69
CA PHE A 36 -0.59 22.00 -23.52
C PHE A 36 -1.09 20.56 -23.53
N TYR A 37 -0.20 19.57 -23.74
CA TYR A 37 -0.59 18.16 -23.67
C TYR A 37 -1.00 17.73 -22.26
N THR A 38 -0.33 18.23 -21.23
CA THR A 38 -0.72 17.99 -19.84
C THR A 38 -2.12 18.51 -19.55
N PHE A 39 -2.44 19.70 -20.01
CA PHE A 39 -3.77 20.30 -19.89
C PHE A 39 -4.85 19.49 -20.61
N LEU A 40 -4.58 19.01 -21.82
CA LEU A 40 -5.49 18.12 -22.55
C LEU A 40 -5.74 16.81 -21.79
N ILE A 41 -4.70 16.20 -21.22
CA ILE A 41 -4.81 14.98 -20.42
C ILE A 41 -5.67 15.22 -19.17
N ILE A 42 -5.42 16.33 -18.47
CA ILE A 42 -6.20 16.74 -17.29
C ILE A 42 -7.68 16.93 -17.64
N ILE A 43 -7.99 17.64 -18.72
CA ILE A 43 -9.37 17.81 -19.17
C ILE A 43 -10.01 16.44 -19.47
N THR A 44 -9.33 15.60 -20.22
CA THR A 44 -9.86 14.30 -20.61
C THR A 44 -10.18 13.42 -19.39
N ILE A 45 -9.25 13.36 -18.42
CA ILE A 45 -9.45 12.60 -17.17
C ILE A 45 -10.62 13.17 -16.37
N ASN A 46 -10.68 14.50 -16.21
CA ASN A 46 -11.77 15.13 -15.47
C ASN A 46 -13.13 14.92 -16.16
N CYS A 47 -13.20 15.02 -17.49
CA CYS A 47 -14.41 14.71 -18.23
C CYS A 47 -14.89 13.28 -18.03
N LEU A 48 -13.96 12.30 -18.02
CA LEU A 48 -14.30 10.91 -17.75
C LEU A 48 -14.83 10.72 -16.31
N ILE A 49 -14.15 11.31 -15.31
CA ILE A 49 -14.57 11.23 -13.91
C ILE A 49 -15.97 11.85 -13.74
N PHE A 50 -16.21 13.04 -14.30
CA PHE A 50 -17.52 13.68 -14.23
C PHE A 50 -18.60 12.88 -14.96
N SER A 51 -18.29 12.29 -16.11
CA SER A 51 -19.24 11.45 -16.84
C SER A 51 -19.68 10.25 -16.01
N VAL A 52 -18.75 9.57 -15.36
CA VAL A 52 -19.05 8.43 -14.48
C VAL A 52 -19.83 8.87 -13.24
N ALA A 53 -19.45 9.99 -12.62
CA ALA A 53 -20.14 10.55 -11.47
C ALA A 53 -21.58 10.95 -11.80
N PHE A 54 -21.80 11.52 -12.98
CA PHE A 54 -23.13 11.90 -13.46
C PHE A 54 -24.04 10.70 -13.68
N ILE A 55 -23.54 9.64 -14.33
CA ILE A 55 -24.30 8.40 -14.58
C ILE A 55 -24.74 7.74 -13.27
N ASN A 56 -23.85 7.74 -12.24
CA ASN A 56 -24.09 7.08 -10.96
C ASN A 56 -24.70 8.02 -9.91
N ASN A 57 -24.95 9.28 -10.21
CA ASN A 57 -25.42 10.30 -9.27
C ASN A 57 -24.55 10.45 -8.00
N ILE A 58 -23.23 10.25 -8.13
CA ILE A 58 -22.28 10.32 -7.01
C ILE A 58 -21.62 11.71 -7.02
N PHE A 59 -22.21 12.66 -6.28
CA PHE A 59 -21.66 14.00 -6.07
C PHE A 59 -21.37 14.20 -4.58
N ASN A 60 -20.30 13.58 -4.10
CA ASN A 60 -19.89 13.65 -2.70
C ASN A 60 -18.47 14.21 -2.56
N GLN A 61 -18.01 14.36 -1.31
CA GLN A 61 -16.67 14.86 -1.00
C GLN A 61 -15.56 13.93 -1.54
N GLU A 62 -15.84 12.65 -1.68
CA GLU A 62 -14.91 11.66 -2.22
C GLU A 62 -14.61 11.92 -3.70
N LEU A 63 -15.61 12.36 -4.48
CA LEU A 63 -15.40 12.75 -5.88
C LEU A 63 -14.38 13.90 -6.00
N LEU A 64 -14.48 14.89 -5.14
CA LEU A 64 -13.54 16.03 -5.15
C LEU A 64 -12.12 15.57 -4.80
N GLN A 65 -11.98 14.66 -3.83
CA GLN A 65 -10.68 14.06 -3.52
C GLN A 65 -10.13 13.26 -4.70
N LEU A 66 -10.98 12.52 -5.40
CA LEU A 66 -10.62 11.75 -6.61
C LEU A 66 -10.06 12.67 -7.69
N ILE A 67 -10.77 13.75 -8.01
CA ILE A 67 -10.36 14.75 -9.00
C ILE A 67 -9.01 15.38 -8.63
N LEU A 68 -8.86 15.78 -7.37
CA LEU A 68 -7.62 16.40 -6.89
C LEU A 68 -6.44 15.43 -6.97
N LEU A 69 -6.63 14.19 -6.50
CA LEU A 69 -5.61 13.16 -6.52
C LEU A 69 -5.20 12.78 -7.95
N SER A 70 -6.16 12.59 -8.86
CA SER A 70 -5.86 12.22 -10.26
C SER A 70 -5.08 13.32 -10.98
N ASN A 71 -5.43 14.59 -10.77
CA ASN A 71 -4.72 15.72 -11.35
C ASN A 71 -3.29 15.84 -10.79
N LEU A 72 -3.12 15.64 -9.47
CA LEU A 72 -1.82 15.68 -8.82
C LEU A 72 -0.92 14.52 -9.31
N TYR A 73 -1.51 13.33 -9.54
CA TYR A 73 -0.81 12.20 -10.13
C TYR A 73 -0.23 12.54 -11.52
N VAL A 74 -1.01 13.18 -12.38
CA VAL A 74 -0.53 13.62 -13.71
C VAL A 74 0.62 14.61 -13.57
N LEU A 75 0.52 15.58 -12.66
CA LEU A 75 1.54 16.61 -12.46
C LEU A 75 2.89 16.07 -11.98
N ILE A 76 2.89 14.98 -11.18
CA ILE A 76 4.14 14.33 -10.73
C ILE A 76 5.02 13.90 -11.92
N PHE A 77 4.42 13.49 -13.04
CA PHE A 77 5.17 13.03 -14.20
C PHE A 77 5.65 14.16 -15.11
N VAL A 78 5.11 15.36 -14.99
CA VAL A 78 5.46 16.50 -15.88
C VAL A 78 6.94 16.88 -15.73
N VAL A 79 7.42 16.99 -14.50
CA VAL A 79 8.81 17.41 -14.23
C VAL A 79 9.83 16.40 -14.75
N PRO A 80 9.76 15.10 -14.41
CA PRO A 80 10.67 14.09 -14.95
C PRO A 80 10.60 13.98 -16.48
N PHE A 81 9.40 14.06 -17.04
CA PHE A 81 9.23 13.98 -18.49
C PHE A 81 9.86 15.18 -19.21
N TYR A 82 9.78 16.38 -18.62
CA TYR A 82 10.49 17.55 -19.14
C TYR A 82 12.00 17.30 -19.21
N PHE A 83 12.59 16.76 -18.16
CA PHE A 83 14.01 16.41 -18.13
C PHE A 83 14.36 15.34 -19.18
N ILE A 84 13.55 14.28 -19.29
CA ILE A 84 13.75 13.20 -20.27
C ILE A 84 13.74 13.75 -21.70
N ILE A 85 12.80 14.64 -22.04
CA ILE A 85 12.68 15.26 -23.36
C ILE A 85 13.94 16.08 -23.69
N ASN A 86 14.45 16.83 -22.71
CA ASN A 86 15.63 17.67 -22.94
C ASN A 86 16.94 16.88 -23.11
N ILE A 87 17.11 15.78 -22.38
CA ILE A 87 18.35 14.99 -22.33
C ILE A 87 18.42 13.95 -23.46
N SER A 88 17.29 13.61 -24.08
CA SER A 88 17.25 12.51 -25.07
C SER A 88 17.43 13.03 -26.49
N ASP A 89 18.09 12.25 -27.34
CA ASP A 89 18.52 12.66 -28.69
C ASP A 89 17.53 12.27 -29.81
N GLY A 90 16.44 11.59 -29.54
CA GLY A 90 15.46 11.20 -30.56
C GLY A 90 14.17 10.65 -29.96
N SER A 91 13.13 10.51 -30.78
CA SER A 91 11.77 10.11 -30.37
C SER A 91 11.76 8.73 -29.69
N THR A 92 12.47 7.76 -30.25
CA THR A 92 12.57 6.41 -29.69
C THR A 92 13.22 6.40 -28.31
N SER A 93 14.30 7.18 -28.12
CA SER A 93 14.99 7.31 -26.84
C SER A 93 14.10 7.96 -25.79
N ILE A 94 13.34 9.00 -26.16
CA ILE A 94 12.38 9.67 -25.27
C ILE A 94 11.29 8.69 -24.83
N ALA A 95 10.68 7.99 -25.80
CA ALA A 95 9.61 7.02 -25.51
C ALA A 95 10.08 5.92 -24.56
N PHE A 96 11.24 5.32 -24.84
CA PHE A 96 11.80 4.25 -24.02
C PHE A 96 12.10 4.73 -22.59
N LYS A 97 12.75 5.89 -22.42
CA LYS A 97 13.05 6.45 -21.11
C LYS A 97 11.79 6.81 -20.31
N MET A 98 10.76 7.36 -20.97
CA MET A 98 9.47 7.66 -20.31
C MET A 98 8.76 6.40 -19.83
N ILE A 99 8.71 5.35 -20.66
CA ILE A 99 8.10 4.06 -20.30
C ILE A 99 8.90 3.41 -19.16
N SER A 100 10.23 3.40 -19.25
CA SER A 100 11.10 2.83 -18.22
C SER A 100 10.93 3.56 -16.89
N PHE A 101 10.85 4.89 -16.90
CA PHE A 101 10.64 5.69 -15.72
C PHE A 101 9.26 5.43 -15.09
N TRP A 102 8.23 5.32 -15.93
CA TRP A 102 6.88 4.99 -15.46
C TRP A 102 6.84 3.58 -14.86
N LEU A 103 7.40 2.57 -15.51
CA LEU A 103 7.49 1.20 -15.00
C LEU A 103 8.25 1.14 -13.66
N LEU A 104 9.34 1.90 -13.55
CA LEU A 104 10.11 1.97 -12.31
C LEU A 104 9.26 2.50 -11.15
N LEU A 105 8.58 3.63 -11.34
CA LEU A 105 7.77 4.25 -10.28
C LEU A 105 6.48 3.48 -9.98
N CYS A 106 5.75 3.01 -11.01
CA CYS A 106 4.43 2.43 -10.84
C CYS A 106 4.45 0.92 -10.54
N VAL A 107 5.51 0.22 -10.94
CA VAL A 107 5.57 -1.24 -10.82
C VAL A 107 6.74 -1.69 -9.94
N LEU A 108 7.98 -1.34 -10.31
CA LEU A 108 9.17 -1.88 -9.64
C LEU A 108 9.26 -1.43 -8.18
N ILE A 109 9.13 -0.13 -7.90
CA ILE A 109 9.27 0.38 -6.51
C ILE A 109 8.16 -0.18 -5.61
N PRO A 110 6.86 -0.14 -5.95
CA PRO A 110 5.83 -0.75 -5.13
C PRO A 110 6.01 -2.27 -4.94
N ALA A 111 6.33 -2.99 -6.02
CA ALA A 111 6.56 -4.44 -5.95
C ALA A 111 7.71 -4.81 -5.01
N THR A 112 8.83 -4.09 -5.11
CA THR A 112 10.00 -4.33 -4.24
C THR A 112 9.70 -3.96 -2.78
N ALA A 113 8.95 -2.88 -2.54
CA ALA A 113 8.53 -2.49 -1.20
C ALA A 113 7.63 -3.56 -0.55
N HIS A 114 6.63 -4.06 -1.30
CA HIS A 114 5.76 -5.14 -0.84
C HIS A 114 6.54 -6.45 -0.60
N GLN A 115 7.45 -6.78 -1.51
CA GLN A 115 8.28 -7.99 -1.37
C GLN A 115 9.21 -7.88 -0.17
N TYR A 116 9.84 -6.74 0.05
CA TYR A 116 10.67 -6.50 1.23
C TYR A 116 9.86 -6.58 2.52
N ALA A 117 8.64 -5.98 2.53
CA ALA A 117 7.74 -6.07 3.68
C ALA A 117 7.31 -7.52 3.97
N ASN A 118 7.06 -8.32 2.94
CA ASN A 118 6.73 -9.75 3.07
C ASN A 118 7.90 -10.58 3.57
N LEU A 119 9.13 -10.26 3.18
CA LEU A 119 10.33 -10.95 3.67
C LEU A 119 10.62 -10.61 5.14
N LYS A 120 10.41 -9.35 5.52
CA LYS A 120 10.65 -8.89 6.89
C LYS A 120 9.54 -9.33 7.86
N TYR A 121 8.29 -9.37 7.36
CA TYR A 121 7.10 -9.79 8.09
C TYR A 121 6.37 -10.86 7.27
N PRO A 122 6.85 -12.11 7.28
CA PRO A 122 6.34 -13.16 6.41
C PRO A 122 4.87 -13.49 6.72
N THR A 123 4.07 -13.65 5.68
CA THR A 123 2.66 -14.05 5.79
C THR A 123 2.48 -15.47 6.29
N ASN A 124 3.50 -16.34 6.11
CA ASN A 124 3.56 -17.69 6.67
C ASN A 124 3.61 -17.70 8.20
N TYR A 125 3.88 -16.54 8.82
CA TYR A 125 3.76 -16.36 10.26
C TYR A 125 2.40 -16.84 10.78
N MET A 126 1.36 -16.74 9.98
CA MET A 126 0.02 -17.21 10.35
C MET A 126 -0.04 -18.75 10.44
N THR A 127 0.60 -19.49 9.54
CA THR A 127 0.65 -20.96 9.59
C THR A 127 1.54 -21.44 10.72
N ASP A 128 2.74 -20.89 10.86
CA ASP A 128 3.67 -21.22 11.94
C ASP A 128 3.07 -20.89 13.31
N PHE A 129 2.31 -19.78 13.36
CA PHE A 129 1.62 -19.35 14.55
C PHE A 129 0.43 -20.26 14.88
N LEU A 130 -0.39 -20.65 13.90
CA LEU A 130 -1.50 -21.58 14.09
C LEU A 130 -1.00 -22.94 14.54
N ASP A 131 0.14 -23.41 14.04
CA ASP A 131 0.74 -24.67 14.47
C ASP A 131 1.31 -24.58 15.89
N ALA A 132 1.94 -23.47 16.25
CA ALA A 132 2.40 -23.22 17.61
C ALA A 132 1.22 -23.14 18.59
N ASN A 133 0.18 -22.39 18.23
CA ASN A 133 -1.04 -22.27 19.03
C ASN A 133 -1.78 -23.60 19.16
N ARG A 134 -1.84 -24.42 18.11
CA ARG A 134 -2.41 -25.76 18.16
C ARG A 134 -1.62 -26.66 19.13
N LYS A 135 -0.29 -26.56 19.11
CA LYS A 135 0.56 -27.29 20.04
C LYS A 135 0.35 -26.87 21.49
N GLU A 136 0.34 -25.54 21.73
CA GLU A 136 0.06 -24.98 23.06
C GLU A 136 -1.34 -25.35 23.54
N THR A 137 -2.35 -25.31 22.67
CA THR A 137 -3.72 -25.76 22.99
C THR A 137 -3.77 -27.23 23.32
N TYR A 138 -3.04 -28.10 22.57
CA TYR A 138 -2.97 -29.52 22.85
C TYR A 138 -2.32 -29.79 24.21
N ASP A 139 -1.32 -29.02 24.59
CA ASP A 139 -0.62 -29.17 25.88
C ASP A 139 -1.54 -28.74 27.05
N VAL A 140 -2.49 -27.81 26.85
CA VAL A 140 -3.49 -27.47 27.89
C VAL A 140 -4.33 -28.69 28.32
N PHE A 141 -4.63 -29.58 27.37
CA PHE A 141 -5.40 -30.80 27.68
C PHE A 141 -4.59 -31.85 28.49
N LYS A 142 -3.28 -31.67 28.59
CA LYS A 142 -2.39 -32.56 29.38
C LYS A 142 -2.13 -32.04 30.80
N PHE A 143 -2.52 -30.77 31.09
CA PHE A 143 -2.28 -30.17 32.40
C PHE A 143 -2.97 -30.93 33.54
N SER A 144 -2.27 -31.01 34.66
CA SER A 144 -2.88 -31.43 35.91
C SER A 144 -3.93 -30.40 36.36
N LYS A 145 -4.83 -30.81 37.26
CA LYS A 145 -5.86 -29.93 37.81
C LYS A 145 -5.25 -28.71 38.52
N GLU A 146 -4.12 -28.88 39.17
CA GLU A 146 -3.41 -27.85 39.91
C GLU A 146 -2.79 -26.81 38.94
N GLU A 147 -2.08 -27.27 37.91
CA GLU A 147 -1.50 -26.42 36.87
C GLU A 147 -2.55 -25.64 36.11
N LEU A 148 -3.71 -26.27 35.85
CA LEU A 148 -4.83 -25.65 35.17
C LEU A 148 -5.45 -24.53 36.01
N ASN A 149 -5.56 -24.75 37.32
CA ASN A 149 -6.05 -23.76 38.27
C ASN A 149 -5.09 -22.57 38.39
N ASP A 150 -3.79 -22.82 38.49
CA ASP A 150 -2.77 -21.78 38.57
C ASP A 150 -2.75 -20.88 37.31
N LYS A 151 -2.81 -21.49 36.13
CA LYS A 151 -2.92 -20.74 34.86
C LYS A 151 -4.20 -19.94 34.78
N LEU A 152 -5.34 -20.50 35.17
CA LEU A 152 -6.62 -19.79 35.18
C LEU A 152 -6.59 -18.58 36.11
N LEU A 153 -6.01 -18.72 37.30
CA LEU A 153 -5.89 -17.64 38.27
C LEU A 153 -4.89 -16.55 37.85
N ASN A 154 -3.94 -16.90 36.99
CA ASN A 154 -3.03 -15.90 36.38
C ASN A 154 -3.73 -15.09 35.29
N ILE A 155 -4.60 -15.71 34.49
CA ILE A 155 -5.37 -15.04 33.44
C ILE A 155 -6.49 -14.19 34.06
N TYR A 156 -7.15 -14.73 35.09
CA TYR A 156 -8.26 -14.07 35.77
C TYR A 156 -7.98 -13.86 37.27
N PRO A 157 -7.18 -12.87 37.67
CA PRO A 157 -6.78 -12.64 39.07
C PRO A 157 -7.96 -12.43 40.01
N ASN A 158 -9.08 -11.93 39.49
CA ASN A 158 -10.30 -11.71 40.26
C ASN A 158 -10.92 -12.99 40.83
N LEU A 159 -10.64 -14.14 40.21
CA LEU A 159 -11.14 -15.42 40.74
C LEU A 159 -10.48 -15.82 42.05
N LYS A 160 -9.29 -15.29 42.38
CA LYS A 160 -8.62 -15.50 43.68
C LYS A 160 -9.43 -14.98 44.86
N LEU A 161 -10.34 -14.05 44.64
CA LEU A 161 -11.20 -13.42 45.67
C LEU A 161 -12.46 -14.26 45.97
N THR A 162 -12.75 -15.28 45.19
CA THR A 162 -13.92 -16.14 45.39
C THR A 162 -13.62 -17.29 46.35
N LYS A 163 -14.53 -17.55 47.31
CA LYS A 163 -14.39 -18.64 48.30
C LYS A 163 -14.24 -20.05 47.69
N HIS A 164 -14.60 -20.19 46.39
CA HIS A 164 -14.60 -21.43 45.64
C HIS A 164 -13.40 -21.60 44.68
N ALA A 165 -12.38 -20.78 44.81
CA ALA A 165 -11.21 -20.84 43.89
C ALA A 165 -10.49 -22.20 43.92
N LYS A 166 -10.54 -22.94 45.07
CA LYS A 166 -9.97 -24.27 45.21
C LYS A 166 -10.90 -25.40 44.72
N ASP A 167 -12.19 -25.19 44.68
CA ASP A 167 -13.20 -26.20 44.29
C ASP A 167 -13.49 -26.19 42.79
N THR A 168 -13.01 -25.18 42.08
CA THR A 168 -13.27 -24.97 40.63
C THR A 168 -12.70 -26.08 39.77
N ALA A 169 -11.62 -26.76 40.19
CA ALA A 169 -10.98 -27.84 39.42
C ALA A 169 -11.58 -29.25 39.66
N VAL A 170 -12.49 -29.39 40.60
CA VAL A 170 -13.01 -30.73 41.02
C VAL A 170 -14.13 -31.22 40.10
N ASN A 171 -14.96 -30.30 39.57
CA ASN A 171 -16.12 -30.65 38.73
C ASN A 171 -15.69 -30.71 37.24
N ARG A 172 -16.08 -31.75 36.50
CA ARG A 172 -15.80 -31.92 35.07
C ARG A 172 -16.23 -30.70 34.21
N THR A 173 -17.36 -30.09 34.52
CA THR A 173 -17.87 -28.93 33.81
C THR A 173 -16.97 -27.69 34.01
N ILE A 174 -16.46 -27.51 35.23
CA ILE A 174 -15.59 -26.39 35.59
C ILE A 174 -14.22 -26.56 34.97
N VAL A 175 -13.65 -27.79 35.01
CA VAL A 175 -12.40 -28.10 34.31
C VAL A 175 -12.50 -27.83 32.81
N ARG A 176 -13.60 -28.23 32.16
CA ARG A 176 -13.84 -27.99 30.76
C ARG A 176 -13.94 -26.48 30.44
N ASN A 177 -14.68 -25.71 31.24
CA ASN A 177 -14.83 -24.27 31.08
C ASN A 177 -13.49 -23.55 31.31
N SER A 178 -12.69 -24.00 32.27
CA SER A 178 -11.34 -23.48 32.52
C SER A 178 -10.40 -23.71 31.36
N MET A 179 -10.41 -24.90 30.76
CA MET A 179 -9.66 -25.20 29.55
C MET A 179 -10.09 -24.31 28.40
N SER A 180 -11.40 -24.14 28.18
CA SER A 180 -11.92 -23.25 27.14
C SER A 180 -11.51 -21.81 27.35
N ALA A 181 -11.48 -21.32 28.59
CA ALA A 181 -11.05 -19.96 28.91
C ALA A 181 -9.55 -19.75 28.61
N ILE A 182 -8.70 -20.71 28.98
CA ILE A 182 -7.25 -20.68 28.68
C ILE A 182 -7.01 -20.72 27.18
N VAL A 183 -7.70 -21.61 26.46
CA VAL A 183 -7.59 -21.70 24.98
C VAL A 183 -8.05 -20.40 24.31
N ASN A 184 -9.11 -19.80 24.82
CA ASN A 184 -9.58 -18.51 24.29
C ASN A 184 -8.56 -17.38 24.52
N ASP A 185 -7.92 -17.33 25.69
CA ASP A 185 -6.85 -16.37 25.97
C ASP A 185 -5.63 -16.58 25.04
N LEU A 186 -5.22 -17.83 24.82
CA LEU A 186 -4.18 -18.16 23.85
C LEU A 186 -4.54 -17.68 22.44
N ASN A 187 -5.80 -17.88 22.01
CA ASN A 187 -6.27 -17.41 20.72
C ASN A 187 -6.28 -15.89 20.61
N LEU A 188 -6.70 -15.17 21.67
CA LEU A 188 -6.66 -13.71 21.70
C LEU A 188 -5.23 -13.18 21.64
N ASN A 189 -4.31 -13.75 22.40
CA ASN A 189 -2.90 -13.39 22.35
C ASN A 189 -2.31 -13.64 20.96
N ALA A 190 -2.79 -14.66 20.31
CA ALA A 190 -2.49 -15.01 18.94
C ALA A 190 -2.91 -13.95 17.95
N ILE A 191 -4.17 -13.59 17.99
CA ILE A 191 -4.75 -12.54 17.11
C ILE A 191 -4.00 -11.24 17.31
N ASN A 192 -3.75 -10.84 18.56
CA ASN A 192 -3.02 -9.61 18.89
C ASN A 192 -1.61 -9.59 18.28
N LYS A 193 -0.89 -10.72 18.31
CA LYS A 193 0.42 -10.84 17.67
C LYS A 193 0.34 -10.69 16.14
N ILE A 194 -0.66 -11.31 15.51
CA ILE A 194 -0.90 -11.18 14.06
C ILE A 194 -1.20 -9.74 13.68
N GLU A 195 -2.07 -9.07 14.44
CA GLU A 195 -2.40 -7.66 14.22
C GLU A 195 -1.18 -6.76 14.37
N GLN A 196 -0.36 -6.98 15.39
CA GLN A 196 0.90 -6.25 15.56
C GLN A 196 1.83 -6.42 14.37
N GLN A 197 2.00 -7.64 13.86
CA GLN A 197 2.83 -7.91 12.68
C GLN A 197 2.26 -7.26 11.41
N ASN A 198 0.96 -7.33 11.22
CA ASN A 198 0.30 -6.65 10.10
C ASN A 198 0.46 -5.14 10.18
N ASN A 199 0.33 -4.56 11.38
CA ASN A 199 0.54 -3.13 11.59
C ASN A 199 1.99 -2.71 11.30
N LEU A 200 2.98 -3.50 11.73
CA LEU A 200 4.38 -3.26 11.42
C LEU A 200 4.65 -3.34 9.91
N LYS A 201 4.07 -4.33 9.23
CA LYS A 201 4.16 -4.48 7.78
C LYS A 201 3.54 -3.27 7.06
N ASN A 202 2.33 -2.87 7.45
CA ASN A 202 1.64 -1.72 6.88
C ASN A 202 2.42 -0.42 7.11
N ASN A 203 2.95 -0.21 8.30
CA ASN A 203 3.78 0.96 8.62
C ASN A 203 5.03 1.02 7.75
N LEU A 204 5.66 -0.13 7.48
CA LEU A 204 6.81 -0.20 6.59
C LEU A 204 6.41 0.16 5.15
N ILE A 205 5.29 -0.35 4.64
CA ILE A 205 4.78 0.00 3.30
C ILE A 205 4.45 1.49 3.24
N VAL A 206 3.76 2.04 4.23
CA VAL A 206 3.42 3.46 4.30
C VAL A 206 4.67 4.35 4.34
N SER A 207 5.74 3.93 5.02
CA SER A 207 7.00 4.67 5.03
C SER A 207 7.63 4.80 3.64
N THR A 208 7.38 3.86 2.73
CA THR A 208 7.89 3.92 1.35
C THR A 208 7.21 4.98 0.49
N TYR A 209 6.05 5.51 0.91
CA TYR A 209 5.35 6.57 0.18
C TYR A 209 6.13 7.88 0.11
N TRP A 210 6.99 8.17 1.09
CA TRP A 210 7.89 9.32 1.06
C TRP A 210 8.89 9.26 -0.09
N TYR A 211 9.30 8.05 -0.48
CA TYR A 211 10.23 7.83 -1.59
C TYR A 211 9.55 7.66 -2.94
N ASN A 212 8.27 7.30 -2.92
CA ASN A 212 7.48 7.11 -4.13
C ASN A 212 6.04 7.62 -3.94
N PRO A 213 5.77 8.88 -4.32
CA PRO A 213 4.44 9.47 -4.19
C PRO A 213 3.37 8.72 -5.01
N VAL A 214 3.75 7.97 -6.05
CA VAL A 214 2.82 7.14 -6.85
C VAL A 214 2.23 6.01 -6.00
N SER A 215 3.02 5.40 -5.13
CA SER A 215 2.53 4.35 -4.21
C SER A 215 1.47 4.87 -3.23
N PHE A 216 1.56 6.14 -2.83
CA PHE A 216 0.53 6.78 -2.00
C PHE A 216 -0.84 6.80 -2.70
N PHE A 217 -0.85 7.14 -3.99
CA PHE A 217 -2.09 7.15 -4.77
C PHE A 217 -2.65 5.74 -4.96
N GLN A 218 -1.81 4.76 -5.27
CA GLN A 218 -2.22 3.37 -5.45
C GLN A 218 -2.88 2.78 -4.21
N ASN A 219 -2.35 3.07 -3.02
CA ASN A 219 -2.87 2.49 -1.78
C ASN A 219 -4.15 3.17 -1.26
N LYS A 220 -4.44 4.38 -1.70
CA LYS A 220 -5.68 5.07 -1.31
C LYS A 220 -6.90 4.56 -2.08
N TRP A 221 -6.68 3.78 -3.15
CA TRP A 221 -7.71 3.21 -4.01
C TRP A 221 -8.00 1.73 -3.73
N ASN A 222 -7.16 1.04 -2.97
CA ASN A 222 -7.36 -0.32 -2.48
C ASN A 222 -7.92 -0.30 -1.05
#